data_9a05b9745c030ef3abdf155f101f3bcc
#
_entry.id   9a05b9745c030ef3abdf155f101f3bcc
#
_cell.length_a   1.000
_cell.length_b   1.000
_cell.length_c   1.000
_cell.angle_alpha   90.00
_cell.angle_beta   90.00
_cell.angle_gamma   90.00
#
_symmetry.space_group_name_H-M   'P 1'
#
loop_
_entity.id
_entity.type
_entity.pdbx_description
1 polymer ?
#
loop_
_entity_poly.entity_id
_entity_poly.type
_entity_poly.pdbx_seq_one_letter_code
_entity_poly.pdbx_strand_id
1 'polypeptide(L)'
;MPQIGDDAISRDGKVLILAMDHGLEHGPVDFEPVPETIDPSTVFDVATHDAVTAMAVQKGVAERYYPSYEDDVALLAKLNGTSNLWMGEPYSPKNWTVDYAAELGAEAVGYTVYSGSNHEPEMYEDFREIQENARAHGMPVVMWSYPRGQGVKNDTKDDVIAYGSRIALELGADVAKVKYPGSKEAMEWAVDAAGNTKVVMSGGSKVDDLSFLRSVEAVMEAGGAGLAVGRNVWQREEPERILDALEKVIYEGAGAEEALD
;
A
#
# COMPACT_ATOMS: atom_id res chain seq x y z
N MET A 1 -2.72 -25.73 -3.29
CA MET A 1 -1.71 -25.04 -2.49
C MET A 1 -2.44 -24.50 -1.27
N PRO A 2 -1.88 -24.50 -0.07
CA PRO A 2 -2.51 -23.80 1.04
C PRO A 2 -2.65 -22.34 0.59
N GLN A 3 -3.84 -21.74 0.82
CA GLN A 3 -3.97 -20.29 0.74
C GLN A 3 -2.94 -19.74 1.73
N ILE A 4 -2.02 -18.92 1.25
CA ILE A 4 -1.18 -18.13 2.14
C ILE A 4 -2.18 -17.26 2.88
N GLY A 5 -2.25 -17.44 4.20
CA GLY A 5 -3.10 -16.61 5.02
C GLY A 5 -2.59 -15.17 4.88
N ASP A 6 -3.40 -14.28 4.35
CA ASP A 6 -3.17 -12.85 4.44
C ASP A 6 -3.39 -12.33 5.88
N ASP A 7 -3.58 -13.24 6.81
CA ASP A 7 -3.78 -12.98 8.25
C ASP A 7 -2.58 -12.24 8.87
N ALA A 8 -1.36 -12.41 8.30
CA ALA A 8 -0.18 -11.70 8.76
C ALA A 8 -0.28 -10.16 8.66
N ILE A 9 -1.03 -9.65 7.68
CA ILE A 9 -1.19 -8.21 7.43
C ILE A 9 -2.67 -7.81 7.33
N SER A 10 -3.59 -8.62 7.84
CA SER A 10 -5.02 -8.32 7.82
C SER A 10 -5.70 -8.64 9.16
N ARG A 11 -6.78 -7.93 9.44
CA ARG A 11 -7.71 -8.17 10.54
C ARG A 11 -9.11 -8.41 9.96
N ASP A 12 -9.68 -9.58 10.18
CA ASP A 12 -11.00 -9.99 9.63
C ASP A 12 -11.08 -9.84 8.09
N GLY A 13 -9.97 -10.16 7.41
CA GLY A 13 -9.86 -10.05 5.96
C GLY A 13 -9.69 -8.63 5.42
N LYS A 14 -9.60 -7.62 6.29
CA LYS A 14 -9.42 -6.20 5.96
C LYS A 14 -8.01 -5.72 6.28
N VAL A 15 -7.55 -4.72 5.55
CA VAL A 15 -6.14 -4.29 5.54
C VAL A 15 -6.04 -2.78 5.74
N LEU A 16 -5.22 -2.35 6.69
CA LEU A 16 -4.79 -0.97 6.83
C LEU A 16 -3.26 -0.92 6.91
N ILE A 17 -2.62 -0.72 5.77
CA ILE A 17 -1.16 -0.59 5.69
C ILE A 17 -0.78 0.89 5.85
N LEU A 18 0.06 1.20 6.85
CA LEU A 18 0.70 2.50 6.96
C LEU A 18 1.95 2.54 6.09
N ALA A 19 1.98 3.38 5.06
CA ALA A 19 3.07 3.45 4.09
C ALA A 19 4.03 4.61 4.40
N MET A 20 5.32 4.29 4.56
CA MET A 20 6.43 5.24 4.72
C MET A 20 7.55 4.99 3.70
N ASP A 21 7.20 4.60 2.47
CA ASP A 21 8.13 4.44 1.35
C ASP A 21 8.41 5.76 0.59
N HIS A 22 7.77 6.86 1.00
CA HIS A 22 7.79 8.18 0.38
C HIS A 22 9.18 8.85 0.39
N GLY A 23 10.00 8.60 1.40
CA GLY A 23 11.33 9.23 1.51
C GLY A 23 12.24 8.93 0.32
N LEU A 24 12.19 7.73 -0.22
CA LEU A 24 12.91 7.37 -1.44
C LEU A 24 12.22 7.94 -2.69
N GLU A 25 10.89 7.83 -2.77
CA GLU A 25 10.15 8.14 -3.98
C GLU A 25 9.96 9.65 -4.18
N HIS A 26 9.68 10.41 -3.12
CA HIS A 26 9.35 11.84 -3.18
C HIS A 26 10.44 12.73 -2.58
N GLY A 27 11.36 12.15 -1.80
CA GLY A 27 12.34 12.90 -1.04
C GLY A 27 11.77 13.47 0.27
N PRO A 28 12.57 14.26 1.02
CA PRO A 28 12.20 14.71 2.37
C PRO A 28 11.10 15.78 2.40
N VAL A 29 10.70 16.34 1.27
CA VAL A 29 9.67 17.37 1.17
C VAL A 29 8.30 16.91 1.70
N ASP A 30 8.01 15.63 1.62
CA ASP A 30 6.76 15.08 2.15
C ASP A 30 6.67 15.15 3.69
N PHE A 31 7.80 15.30 4.39
CA PHE A 31 7.85 15.41 5.86
C PHE A 31 7.77 16.86 6.37
N GLU A 32 7.86 17.87 5.49
CA GLU A 32 7.78 19.29 5.89
C GLU A 32 6.48 19.68 6.61
N PRO A 33 5.29 19.13 6.26
CA PRO A 33 4.04 19.50 6.94
C PRO A 33 4.00 19.11 8.43
N VAL A 34 4.70 18.04 8.82
CA VAL A 34 4.87 17.57 10.21
C VAL A 34 6.33 17.17 10.36
N PRO A 35 7.22 18.13 10.72
CA PRO A 35 8.68 17.93 10.67
C PRO A 35 9.20 16.78 11.53
N GLU A 36 8.48 16.39 12.56
CA GLU A 36 8.84 15.27 13.44
C GLU A 36 8.86 13.94 12.68
N THR A 37 8.05 13.81 11.61
CA THR A 37 7.97 12.59 10.77
C THR A 37 9.21 12.37 9.89
N ILE A 38 10.15 13.32 9.87
CA ILE A 38 11.46 13.13 9.23
C ILE A 38 12.26 12.05 9.96
N ASP A 39 12.04 11.87 11.26
CA ASP A 39 12.52 10.72 12.01
C ASP A 39 11.54 9.55 11.81
N PRO A 40 11.96 8.45 11.18
CA PRO A 40 11.10 7.30 10.97
C PRO A 40 10.48 6.73 12.25
N SER A 41 11.13 6.84 13.41
CA SER A 41 10.58 6.37 14.69
C SER A 41 9.22 6.98 14.99
N THR A 42 9.01 8.27 14.69
CA THR A 42 7.71 8.93 14.85
C THR A 42 6.58 8.24 14.07
N VAL A 43 6.88 7.76 12.86
CA VAL A 43 5.86 7.07 12.04
C VAL A 43 5.71 5.61 12.47
N PHE A 44 6.77 4.98 13.01
CA PHE A 44 6.67 3.68 13.66
C PHE A 44 5.79 3.73 14.91
N ASP A 45 5.94 4.78 15.74
CA ASP A 45 5.06 4.99 16.91
C ASP A 45 3.59 5.07 16.47
N VAL A 46 3.28 5.80 15.40
CA VAL A 46 1.93 5.83 14.80
C VAL A 46 1.48 4.45 14.30
N ALA A 47 2.41 3.63 13.77
CA ALA A 47 2.11 2.30 13.26
C ALA A 47 1.75 1.28 14.34
N THR A 48 2.04 1.56 15.63
CA THR A 48 1.62 0.70 16.76
C THR A 48 0.13 0.80 17.08
N HIS A 49 -0.61 1.70 16.43
CA HIS A 49 -2.04 1.83 16.63
C HIS A 49 -2.80 0.57 16.17
N ASP A 50 -3.75 0.10 16.96
CA ASP A 50 -4.50 -1.16 16.75
C ASP A 50 -5.19 -1.26 15.39
N ALA A 51 -5.55 -0.13 14.78
CA ALA A 51 -6.15 -0.10 13.45
C ALA A 51 -5.17 -0.51 12.34
N VAL A 52 -3.86 -0.33 12.55
CA VAL A 52 -2.82 -0.60 11.55
C VAL A 52 -2.49 -2.08 11.52
N THR A 53 -2.58 -2.69 10.33
CA THR A 53 -2.30 -4.13 10.17
C THR A 53 -0.88 -4.41 9.67
N ALA A 54 -0.21 -3.43 9.07
CA ALA A 54 1.20 -3.53 8.68
C ALA A 54 1.80 -2.15 8.37
N MET A 55 3.11 -2.05 8.44
CA MET A 55 3.84 -0.85 8.01
C MET A 55 4.75 -1.16 6.83
N ALA A 56 4.59 -0.39 5.74
CA ALA A 56 5.40 -0.55 4.54
C ALA A 56 6.58 0.44 4.51
N VAL A 57 7.80 -0.08 4.51
CA VAL A 57 9.03 0.73 4.51
C VAL A 57 10.09 0.19 3.56
N GLN A 58 11.03 1.06 3.20
CA GLN A 58 12.21 0.72 2.42
C GLN A 58 13.31 0.08 3.30
N LYS A 59 14.21 -0.70 2.66
CA LYS A 59 15.28 -1.46 3.29
C LYS A 59 16.02 -0.73 4.40
N GLY A 60 16.58 0.44 4.09
CA GLY A 60 17.43 1.16 5.05
C GLY A 60 16.68 1.70 6.27
N VAL A 61 15.38 1.95 6.15
CA VAL A 61 14.49 2.30 7.28
C VAL A 61 14.19 1.04 8.09
N ALA A 62 13.83 -0.07 7.43
CA ALA A 62 13.58 -1.33 8.10
C ALA A 62 14.79 -1.78 8.93
N GLU A 63 16.00 -1.82 8.35
CA GLU A 63 17.22 -2.25 9.05
C GLU A 63 17.53 -1.45 10.33
N ARG A 64 17.20 -0.16 10.36
CA ARG A 64 17.60 0.72 11.46
C ARG A 64 16.55 0.91 12.53
N TYR A 65 15.28 0.83 12.16
CA TYR A 65 14.18 1.20 13.06
C TYR A 65 13.30 0.01 13.45
N TYR A 66 12.99 -0.90 12.49
CA TYR A 66 12.09 -2.02 12.73
C TYR A 66 12.49 -2.91 13.93
N PRO A 67 13.79 -3.23 14.20
CA PRO A 67 14.15 -4.08 15.34
C PRO A 67 13.69 -3.56 16.70
N SER A 68 13.32 -2.27 16.82
CA SER A 68 12.76 -1.70 18.04
C SER A 68 11.22 -1.82 18.11
N TYR A 69 10.57 -2.30 17.05
CA TYR A 69 9.13 -2.38 16.91
C TYR A 69 8.65 -3.77 16.44
N GLU A 70 9.53 -4.78 16.42
CA GLU A 70 9.23 -6.11 15.87
C GLU A 70 8.11 -6.85 16.59
N ASP A 71 7.87 -6.55 17.86
CA ASP A 71 6.80 -7.13 18.66
C ASP A 71 5.46 -6.39 18.50
N ASP A 72 5.45 -5.16 17.96
CA ASP A 72 4.28 -4.27 17.93
C ASP A 72 3.78 -3.97 16.51
N VAL A 73 4.63 -4.11 15.49
CA VAL A 73 4.34 -3.71 14.10
C VAL A 73 4.69 -4.81 13.13
N ALA A 74 3.72 -5.26 12.34
CA ALA A 74 3.98 -6.17 11.21
C ALA A 74 4.73 -5.44 10.08
N LEU A 75 5.90 -5.96 9.68
CA LEU A 75 6.71 -5.36 8.62
C LEU A 75 6.25 -5.82 7.24
N LEU A 76 5.86 -4.87 6.40
CA LEU A 76 5.72 -5.06 4.96
C LEU A 76 6.98 -4.50 4.27
N ALA A 77 7.83 -5.38 3.79
CA ALA A 77 9.08 -5.01 3.13
C ALA A 77 8.84 -4.50 1.70
N LYS A 78 8.99 -3.20 1.46
CA LYS A 78 8.85 -2.61 0.11
C LYS A 78 10.13 -2.85 -0.68
N LEU A 79 10.12 -3.85 -1.59
CA LEU A 79 11.33 -4.40 -2.22
C LEU A 79 11.91 -3.57 -3.36
N ASN A 80 11.19 -2.57 -3.84
CA ASN A 80 11.66 -1.69 -4.91
C ASN A 80 11.31 -0.24 -4.65
N GLY A 81 11.95 0.66 -5.37
CA GLY A 81 11.69 2.10 -5.30
C GLY A 81 12.53 2.85 -6.32
N THR A 82 12.03 4.00 -6.73
CA THR A 82 12.74 4.95 -7.59
C THR A 82 12.49 6.36 -7.10
N SER A 83 13.43 7.26 -7.32
CA SER A 83 13.28 8.64 -6.91
C SER A 83 12.60 9.49 -8.00
N ASN A 84 11.94 10.58 -7.60
CA ASN A 84 11.44 11.59 -8.52
C ASN A 84 12.54 12.36 -9.26
N LEU A 85 13.81 12.09 -8.96
CA LEU A 85 14.95 12.62 -9.73
C LEU A 85 15.20 11.84 -11.02
N TRP A 86 14.63 10.62 -11.13
CA TRP A 86 14.70 9.83 -12.34
C TRP A 86 13.82 10.44 -13.44
N MET A 87 14.43 10.73 -14.58
CA MET A 87 13.77 11.40 -15.74
C MET A 87 13.48 10.43 -16.90
N GLY A 88 13.73 9.13 -16.71
CA GLY A 88 13.44 8.09 -17.71
C GLY A 88 12.00 7.60 -17.68
N GLU A 89 11.72 6.57 -18.47
CA GLU A 89 10.46 5.83 -18.41
C GLU A 89 10.20 5.29 -17.00
N PRO A 90 8.95 5.17 -16.55
CA PRO A 90 8.64 4.66 -15.22
C PRO A 90 9.25 3.27 -14.99
N TYR A 91 10.15 3.20 -14.02
CA TYR A 91 10.84 1.99 -13.61
C TYR A 91 11.14 2.03 -12.10
N SER A 92 10.94 0.93 -11.43
CA SER A 92 11.19 0.81 -10.00
C SER A 92 12.01 -0.45 -9.74
N PRO A 93 13.37 -0.35 -9.75
CA PRO A 93 14.25 -1.50 -9.60
C PRO A 93 14.18 -2.10 -8.20
N LYS A 94 14.42 -3.43 -8.10
CA LYS A 94 14.63 -4.11 -6.82
C LYS A 94 15.83 -3.51 -6.09
N ASN A 95 15.69 -3.27 -4.79
CA ASN A 95 16.76 -2.76 -3.91
C ASN A 95 17.07 -3.67 -2.71
N TRP A 96 16.28 -4.73 -2.50
CA TRP A 96 16.57 -5.85 -1.61
C TRP A 96 15.80 -7.10 -2.01
N THR A 97 16.11 -8.25 -1.40
CA THR A 97 15.55 -9.55 -1.74
C THR A 97 14.47 -9.99 -0.74
N VAL A 98 13.64 -10.93 -1.15
CA VAL A 98 12.66 -11.57 -0.27
C VAL A 98 13.34 -12.28 0.89
N ASP A 99 14.41 -13.04 0.62
CA ASP A 99 15.15 -13.77 1.66
C ASP A 99 15.67 -12.84 2.75
N TYR A 100 16.27 -11.71 2.33
CA TYR A 100 16.77 -10.72 3.30
C TYR A 100 15.64 -10.03 4.07
N ALA A 101 14.51 -9.80 3.44
CA ALA A 101 13.32 -9.27 4.14
C ALA A 101 12.80 -10.28 5.18
N ALA A 102 12.77 -11.57 4.84
CA ALA A 102 12.38 -12.64 5.77
C ALA A 102 13.36 -12.77 6.94
N GLU A 103 14.68 -12.66 6.68
CA GLU A 103 15.71 -12.66 7.75
C GLU A 103 15.54 -11.48 8.72
N LEU A 104 15.04 -10.35 8.23
CA LEU A 104 14.75 -9.17 9.05
C LEU A 104 13.40 -9.26 9.80
N GLY A 105 12.62 -10.32 9.58
CA GLY A 105 11.33 -10.51 10.23
C GLY A 105 10.13 -9.93 9.47
N ALA A 106 10.27 -9.66 8.16
CA ALA A 106 9.12 -9.22 7.38
C ALA A 106 8.01 -10.27 7.33
N GLU A 107 6.78 -9.85 7.50
CA GLU A 107 5.58 -10.69 7.40
C GLU A 107 4.93 -10.63 6.02
N ALA A 108 5.26 -9.62 5.22
CA ALA A 108 4.80 -9.46 3.86
C ALA A 108 5.84 -8.74 3.01
N VAL A 109 5.73 -8.85 1.70
CA VAL A 109 6.56 -8.08 0.76
C VAL A 109 5.71 -7.27 -0.19
N GLY A 110 6.25 -6.13 -0.62
CA GLY A 110 5.58 -5.22 -1.54
C GLY A 110 6.45 -4.85 -2.73
N TYR A 111 5.83 -4.74 -3.91
CA TYR A 111 6.52 -4.39 -5.13
C TYR A 111 5.67 -3.49 -6.03
N THR A 112 6.26 -2.41 -6.55
CA THR A 112 5.59 -1.50 -7.49
C THR A 112 5.77 -1.99 -8.92
N VAL A 113 4.66 -2.05 -9.65
CA VAL A 113 4.62 -2.35 -11.08
C VAL A 113 3.99 -1.18 -11.83
N TYR A 114 4.73 -0.65 -12.81
CA TYR A 114 4.24 0.38 -13.73
C TYR A 114 3.85 -0.25 -15.07
N SER A 115 2.65 -0.87 -15.12
CA SER A 115 2.11 -1.44 -16.37
C SER A 115 1.90 -0.33 -17.40
N GLY A 116 2.36 -0.56 -18.63
CA GLY A 116 2.38 0.43 -19.71
C GLY A 116 3.71 1.19 -19.86
N SER A 117 4.68 0.96 -18.98
CA SER A 117 6.05 1.42 -19.13
C SER A 117 6.84 0.56 -20.13
N ASN A 118 7.87 1.12 -20.74
CA ASN A 118 8.81 0.34 -21.57
C ASN A 118 9.57 -0.73 -20.75
N HIS A 119 9.58 -0.63 -19.42
CA HIS A 119 10.18 -1.58 -18.48
C HIS A 119 9.17 -2.57 -17.88
N GLU A 120 7.94 -2.61 -18.39
CA GLU A 120 6.92 -3.54 -17.92
C GLU A 120 7.39 -5.01 -17.93
N PRO A 121 8.02 -5.53 -19.03
CA PRO A 121 8.46 -6.93 -19.06
C PRO A 121 9.46 -7.26 -17.94
N GLU A 122 10.41 -6.35 -17.65
CA GLU A 122 11.42 -6.51 -16.59
C GLU A 122 10.74 -6.54 -15.21
N MET A 123 9.78 -5.62 -14.95
CA MET A 123 9.06 -5.57 -13.70
C MET A 123 8.14 -6.77 -13.49
N TYR A 124 7.57 -7.35 -14.55
CA TYR A 124 6.78 -8.58 -14.48
C TYR A 124 7.64 -9.80 -14.16
N GLU A 125 8.85 -9.87 -14.74
CA GLU A 125 9.82 -10.94 -14.45
C GLU A 125 10.30 -10.85 -12.99
N ASP A 126 10.64 -9.65 -12.51
CA ASP A 126 10.97 -9.38 -11.12
C ASP A 126 9.83 -9.75 -10.17
N PHE A 127 8.59 -9.36 -10.52
CA PHE A 127 7.43 -9.66 -9.69
C PHE A 127 7.17 -11.17 -9.58
N ARG A 128 7.32 -11.92 -10.68
CA ARG A 128 7.22 -13.39 -10.67
C ARG A 128 8.22 -14.01 -9.71
N GLU A 129 9.48 -13.59 -9.79
CA GLU A 129 10.54 -14.08 -8.89
C GLU A 129 10.23 -13.78 -7.43
N ILE A 130 9.80 -12.55 -7.13
CA ILE A 130 9.41 -12.13 -5.79
C ILE A 130 8.24 -12.97 -5.29
N GLN A 131 7.21 -13.15 -6.10
CA GLN A 131 6.01 -13.90 -5.73
C GLN A 131 6.33 -15.39 -5.44
N GLU A 132 7.18 -16.03 -6.26
CA GLU A 132 7.61 -17.40 -6.03
C GLU A 132 8.42 -17.53 -4.73
N ASN A 133 9.35 -16.61 -4.46
CA ASN A 133 10.15 -16.60 -3.25
C ASN A 133 9.33 -16.26 -2.00
N ALA A 134 8.43 -15.28 -2.06
CA ALA A 134 7.56 -14.93 -0.94
C ALA A 134 6.68 -16.11 -0.53
N ARG A 135 6.14 -16.86 -1.50
CA ARG A 135 5.39 -18.09 -1.22
C ARG A 135 6.23 -19.17 -0.53
N ALA A 136 7.52 -19.28 -0.84
CA ALA A 136 8.42 -20.21 -0.16
C ALA A 136 8.61 -19.85 1.34
N HIS A 137 8.53 -18.56 1.67
CA HIS A 137 8.57 -18.06 3.05
C HIS A 137 7.18 -17.93 3.70
N GLY A 138 6.09 -18.25 3.00
CA GLY A 138 4.73 -18.12 3.52
C GLY A 138 4.21 -16.68 3.61
N MET A 139 4.88 -15.74 2.95
CA MET A 139 4.54 -14.32 2.96
C MET A 139 3.57 -13.94 1.84
N PRO A 140 2.53 -13.14 2.11
CA PRO A 140 1.71 -12.52 1.08
C PRO A 140 2.48 -11.43 0.32
N VAL A 141 2.08 -11.21 -0.94
CA VAL A 141 2.66 -10.19 -1.82
C VAL A 141 1.66 -9.10 -2.13
N VAL A 142 2.03 -7.87 -1.80
CA VAL A 142 1.26 -6.67 -2.13
C VAL A 142 1.84 -6.04 -3.39
N MET A 143 1.03 -5.92 -4.45
CA MET A 143 1.41 -5.18 -5.65
C MET A 143 0.95 -3.73 -5.58
N TRP A 144 1.87 -2.77 -5.61
CA TRP A 144 1.54 -1.39 -5.97
C TRP A 144 1.28 -1.35 -7.48
N SER A 145 0.03 -1.58 -7.89
CA SER A 145 -0.37 -1.60 -9.29
C SER A 145 -0.66 -0.18 -9.78
N TYR A 146 0.34 0.43 -10.37
CA TYR A 146 0.29 1.83 -10.81
C TYR A 146 0.57 1.94 -12.31
N PRO A 147 -0.44 1.69 -13.18
CA PRO A 147 -0.25 1.84 -14.63
C PRO A 147 0.30 3.22 -14.96
N ARG A 148 1.47 3.26 -15.61
CA ARG A 148 2.20 4.46 -16.02
C ARG A 148 3.05 4.16 -17.25
N GLY A 149 3.32 5.16 -18.06
CA GLY A 149 4.16 5.06 -19.25
C GLY A 149 3.49 5.66 -20.47
N GLN A 150 4.08 5.48 -21.64
CA GLN A 150 3.61 6.12 -22.87
C GLN A 150 2.20 5.66 -23.30
N GLY A 151 1.79 4.45 -22.93
CA GLY A 151 0.47 3.90 -23.21
C GLY A 151 -0.65 4.41 -22.28
N VAL A 152 -0.30 5.03 -21.16
CA VAL A 152 -1.24 5.45 -20.11
C VAL A 152 -1.39 6.96 -20.08
N LYS A 153 -2.52 7.46 -20.58
CA LYS A 153 -2.80 8.91 -20.63
C LYS A 153 -3.38 9.47 -19.33
N ASN A 154 -4.12 8.65 -18.59
CA ASN A 154 -4.75 8.98 -17.32
C ASN A 154 -4.70 7.75 -16.42
N ASP A 155 -3.88 7.81 -15.39
CA ASP A 155 -3.60 6.71 -14.47
C ASP A 155 -4.64 6.57 -13.34
N THR A 156 -5.69 7.39 -13.34
CA THR A 156 -6.86 7.28 -12.45
C THR A 156 -8.15 6.98 -13.21
N LYS A 157 -8.08 6.75 -14.53
CA LYS A 157 -9.26 6.41 -15.34
C LYS A 157 -9.78 5.03 -14.94
N ASP A 158 -11.10 4.87 -14.90
CA ASP A 158 -11.82 3.68 -14.44
C ASP A 158 -11.29 2.39 -15.07
N ASP A 159 -11.19 2.36 -16.41
CA ASP A 159 -10.70 1.20 -17.16
C ASP A 159 -9.21 0.90 -16.92
N VAL A 160 -8.41 1.92 -16.63
CA VAL A 160 -7.00 1.77 -16.31
C VAL A 160 -6.81 1.19 -14.90
N ILE A 161 -7.60 1.64 -13.92
CA ILE A 161 -7.57 1.10 -12.56
C ILE A 161 -8.08 -0.34 -12.55
N ALA A 162 -9.21 -0.63 -13.21
CA ALA A 162 -9.73 -2.00 -13.35
C ALA A 162 -8.71 -2.92 -14.04
N TYR A 163 -8.03 -2.43 -15.09
CA TYR A 163 -6.97 -3.19 -15.75
C TYR A 163 -5.78 -3.44 -14.84
N GLY A 164 -5.31 -2.45 -14.09
CA GLY A 164 -4.26 -2.63 -13.10
C GLY A 164 -4.61 -3.66 -12.02
N SER A 165 -5.87 -3.66 -11.55
CA SER A 165 -6.40 -4.67 -10.62
C SER A 165 -6.38 -6.07 -11.23
N ARG A 166 -6.77 -6.20 -12.49
CA ARG A 166 -6.72 -7.47 -13.23
C ARG A 166 -5.30 -7.99 -13.43
N ILE A 167 -4.36 -7.12 -13.76
CA ILE A 167 -2.94 -7.48 -13.89
C ILE A 167 -2.40 -8.03 -12.56
N ALA A 168 -2.76 -7.43 -11.43
CA ALA A 168 -2.34 -7.92 -10.12
C ALA A 168 -2.83 -9.36 -9.87
N LEU A 169 -4.08 -9.67 -10.20
CA LEU A 169 -4.62 -11.03 -10.14
C LEU A 169 -3.85 -11.99 -11.04
N GLU A 170 -3.66 -11.64 -12.32
CA GLU A 170 -3.03 -12.53 -13.30
C GLU A 170 -1.54 -12.81 -12.98
N LEU A 171 -0.86 -11.86 -12.34
CA LEU A 171 0.51 -12.03 -11.87
C LEU A 171 0.61 -12.69 -10.49
N GLY A 172 -0.54 -12.94 -9.83
CA GLY A 172 -0.60 -13.71 -8.58
C GLY A 172 -0.31 -12.89 -7.33
N ALA A 173 -0.62 -11.60 -7.33
CA ALA A 173 -0.62 -10.78 -6.11
C ALA A 173 -1.74 -11.21 -5.15
N ASP A 174 -1.46 -11.19 -3.85
CA ASP A 174 -2.47 -11.43 -2.81
C ASP A 174 -3.28 -10.15 -2.53
N VAL A 175 -2.62 -8.99 -2.62
CA VAL A 175 -3.23 -7.67 -2.46
C VAL A 175 -2.79 -6.74 -3.60
N ALA A 176 -3.75 -6.05 -4.21
CA ALA A 176 -3.53 -5.00 -5.20
C ALA A 176 -3.77 -3.62 -4.59
N LYS A 177 -2.72 -2.81 -4.46
CA LYS A 177 -2.84 -1.40 -4.09
C LYS A 177 -3.02 -0.58 -5.36
N VAL A 178 -4.18 0.08 -5.49
CA VAL A 178 -4.55 0.87 -6.66
C VAL A 178 -4.90 2.30 -6.27
N LYS A 179 -4.88 3.22 -7.21
CA LYS A 179 -5.40 4.58 -6.99
C LYS A 179 -6.93 4.56 -6.91
N TYR A 180 -7.49 5.50 -6.15
CA TYR A 180 -8.94 5.70 -6.14
C TYR A 180 -9.39 6.30 -7.49
N PRO A 181 -10.32 5.67 -8.22
CA PRO A 181 -10.77 6.16 -9.52
C PRO A 181 -11.74 7.35 -9.45
N GLY A 182 -12.20 7.73 -8.25
CA GLY A 182 -13.05 8.91 -8.05
C GLY A 182 -14.54 8.62 -7.84
N SER A 183 -14.99 7.39 -8.03
CA SER A 183 -16.36 6.96 -7.72
C SER A 183 -16.40 5.53 -7.19
N LYS A 184 -17.50 5.20 -6.50
CA LYS A 184 -17.77 3.86 -6.00
C LYS A 184 -17.93 2.85 -7.14
N GLU A 185 -18.69 3.20 -8.17
CA GLU A 185 -18.97 2.32 -9.32
C GLU A 185 -17.70 1.94 -10.06
N ALA A 186 -16.77 2.90 -10.23
CA ALA A 186 -15.48 2.62 -10.85
C ALA A 186 -14.61 1.74 -9.93
N MET A 187 -14.72 1.89 -8.61
CA MET A 187 -14.03 1.05 -7.65
C MET A 187 -14.62 -0.37 -7.60
N GLU A 188 -15.96 -0.53 -7.70
CA GLU A 188 -16.62 -1.83 -7.84
C GLU A 188 -16.09 -2.58 -9.05
N TRP A 189 -15.95 -1.92 -10.21
CA TRP A 189 -15.36 -2.54 -11.38
C TRP A 189 -13.91 -2.98 -11.15
N ALA A 190 -13.11 -2.20 -10.45
CA ALA A 190 -11.73 -2.56 -10.13
C ALA A 190 -11.67 -3.80 -9.20
N VAL A 191 -12.56 -3.87 -8.21
CA VAL A 191 -12.70 -5.02 -7.30
C VAL A 191 -13.14 -6.27 -8.06
N ASP A 192 -14.16 -6.16 -8.88
CA ASP A 192 -14.65 -7.27 -9.72
C ASP A 192 -13.56 -7.80 -10.66
N ALA A 193 -12.79 -6.90 -11.27
CA ALA A 193 -11.68 -7.26 -12.15
C ALA A 193 -10.54 -8.01 -11.42
N ALA A 194 -10.33 -7.71 -10.15
CA ALA A 194 -9.32 -8.34 -9.30
C ALA A 194 -9.70 -9.77 -8.85
N GLY A 195 -10.97 -10.18 -8.98
CA GLY A 195 -11.43 -11.52 -8.58
C GLY A 195 -11.17 -11.78 -7.10
N ASN A 196 -10.31 -12.75 -6.78
CA ASN A 196 -9.97 -13.09 -5.39
C ASN A 196 -8.76 -12.32 -4.81
N THR A 197 -8.09 -11.49 -5.63
CA THR A 197 -7.04 -10.59 -5.13
C THR A 197 -7.70 -9.46 -4.36
N LYS A 198 -7.27 -9.22 -3.12
CA LYS A 198 -7.79 -8.10 -2.31
C LYS A 198 -7.38 -6.77 -2.93
N VAL A 199 -8.32 -5.84 -3.04
CA VAL A 199 -8.05 -4.50 -3.56
C VAL A 199 -8.03 -3.51 -2.40
N VAL A 200 -6.93 -2.76 -2.27
CA VAL A 200 -6.78 -1.68 -1.30
C VAL A 200 -6.52 -0.36 -2.00
N MET A 201 -7.11 0.72 -1.48
CA MET A 201 -6.91 2.06 -2.02
C MET A 201 -5.58 2.65 -1.57
N SER A 202 -4.87 3.32 -2.46
CA SER A 202 -3.76 4.20 -2.09
C SER A 202 -4.29 5.54 -1.57
N GLY A 203 -3.72 6.04 -0.47
CA GLY A 203 -4.20 7.27 0.17
C GLY A 203 -4.00 8.57 -0.63
N GLY A 204 -3.11 8.58 -1.61
CA GLY A 204 -2.83 9.79 -2.40
C GLY A 204 -2.20 10.93 -1.59
N SER A 205 -2.35 12.17 -2.08
CA SER A 205 -1.97 13.38 -1.34
C SER A 205 -2.95 13.65 -0.21
N LYS A 206 -2.49 14.35 0.85
CA LYS A 206 -3.34 14.72 1.98
C LYS A 206 -4.52 15.59 1.53
N VAL A 207 -5.70 15.24 1.99
CA VAL A 207 -6.95 16.01 1.85
C VAL A 207 -7.58 16.19 3.24
N ASP A 208 -8.71 16.91 3.34
CA ASP A 208 -9.45 17.02 4.60
C ASP A 208 -10.00 15.66 5.07
N ASP A 209 -10.28 15.55 6.36
CA ASP A 209 -10.64 14.29 7.01
C ASP A 209 -11.92 13.70 6.42
N LEU A 210 -12.97 14.50 6.27
CA LEU A 210 -14.26 14.02 5.78
C LEU A 210 -14.18 13.56 4.33
N SER A 211 -13.51 14.31 3.45
CA SER A 211 -13.30 13.92 2.05
C SER A 211 -12.49 12.62 1.95
N PHE A 212 -11.48 12.46 2.81
CA PHE A 212 -10.70 11.23 2.87
C PHE A 212 -11.55 10.05 3.32
N LEU A 213 -12.28 10.16 4.44
CA LEU A 213 -13.12 9.09 4.97
C LEU A 213 -14.27 8.71 4.04
N ARG A 214 -14.88 9.66 3.32
CA ARG A 214 -15.87 9.35 2.26
C ARG A 214 -15.28 8.51 1.12
N SER A 215 -14.02 8.75 0.76
CA SER A 215 -13.35 7.92 -0.24
C SER A 215 -13.10 6.51 0.30
N VAL A 216 -12.77 6.39 1.59
CA VAL A 216 -12.59 5.09 2.27
C VAL A 216 -13.91 4.34 2.36
N GLU A 217 -14.98 4.98 2.79
CA GLU A 217 -16.33 4.43 2.86
C GLU A 217 -16.76 3.89 1.48
N ALA A 218 -16.58 4.69 0.41
CA ALA A 218 -16.89 4.27 -0.95
C ALA A 218 -16.08 3.04 -1.40
N VAL A 219 -14.82 2.93 -0.99
CA VAL A 219 -13.97 1.76 -1.27
C VAL A 219 -14.47 0.53 -0.53
N MET A 220 -14.83 0.67 0.75
CA MET A 220 -15.36 -0.44 1.55
C MET A 220 -16.72 -0.91 1.03
N GLU A 221 -17.60 0.01 0.68
CA GLU A 221 -18.91 -0.28 0.06
C GLU A 221 -18.79 -0.93 -1.33
N ALA A 222 -17.72 -0.62 -2.07
CA ALA A 222 -17.41 -1.25 -3.36
C ALA A 222 -16.84 -2.69 -3.22
N GLY A 223 -16.70 -3.19 -1.99
CA GLY A 223 -16.10 -4.50 -1.73
C GLY A 223 -14.58 -4.50 -1.66
N GLY A 224 -13.95 -3.32 -1.57
CA GLY A 224 -12.52 -3.21 -1.31
C GLY A 224 -12.14 -3.77 0.06
N ALA A 225 -10.87 -4.14 0.21
CA ALA A 225 -10.35 -4.74 1.44
C ALA A 225 -9.76 -3.71 2.42
N GLY A 226 -9.73 -2.44 2.08
CA GLY A 226 -9.16 -1.38 2.94
C GLY A 226 -8.18 -0.46 2.24
N LEU A 227 -7.11 -0.08 2.94
CA LEU A 227 -6.19 0.97 2.52
C LEU A 227 -4.71 0.57 2.60
N ALA A 228 -3.90 1.24 1.78
CA ALA A 228 -2.47 1.40 2.02
C ALA A 228 -2.12 2.89 1.92
N VAL A 229 -2.07 3.55 3.05
CA VAL A 229 -2.07 5.01 3.21
C VAL A 229 -0.80 5.51 3.91
N GLY A 230 -0.32 6.69 3.51
CA GLY A 230 0.80 7.38 4.18
C GLY A 230 0.39 8.77 4.61
N ARG A 231 0.53 9.75 3.72
CA ARG A 231 0.34 11.20 3.97
C ARG A 231 -1.00 11.58 4.60
N ASN A 232 -2.08 10.88 4.27
CA ASN A 232 -3.39 11.13 4.91
C ASN A 232 -3.46 10.63 6.37
N VAL A 233 -2.41 9.99 6.89
CA VAL A 233 -2.25 9.66 8.31
C VAL A 233 -1.12 10.50 8.90
N TRP A 234 0.13 10.21 8.59
CA TRP A 234 1.29 10.79 9.27
C TRP A 234 1.61 12.26 8.94
N GLN A 235 0.96 12.89 7.95
CA GLN A 235 1.02 14.35 7.75
C GLN A 235 -0.04 15.10 8.57
N ARG A 236 -0.69 14.48 9.55
CA ARG A 236 -1.62 15.14 10.48
C ARG A 236 -0.93 15.43 11.80
N GLU A 237 -1.35 16.48 12.49
CA GLU A 237 -0.87 16.82 13.83
C GLU A 237 -1.32 15.77 14.88
N GLU A 238 -2.49 15.18 14.66
CA GLU A 238 -3.08 14.14 15.50
C GLU A 238 -3.42 12.91 14.63
N PRO A 239 -2.41 12.09 14.26
CA PRO A 239 -2.61 10.95 13.37
C PRO A 239 -3.49 9.84 14.00
N GLU A 240 -3.51 9.71 15.32
CA GLU A 240 -4.34 8.75 16.05
C GLU A 240 -5.83 8.99 15.80
N ARG A 241 -6.25 10.24 15.76
CA ARG A 241 -7.64 10.61 15.52
C ARG A 241 -8.17 10.12 14.17
N ILE A 242 -7.38 10.22 13.13
CA ILE A 242 -7.79 9.71 11.82
C ILE A 242 -7.69 8.18 11.76
N LEU A 243 -6.80 7.56 12.53
CA LEU A 243 -6.72 6.10 12.66
C LEU A 243 -7.94 5.55 13.39
N ASP A 244 -8.40 6.19 14.48
CA ASP A 244 -9.65 5.84 15.15
C ASP A 244 -10.85 5.89 14.21
N ALA A 245 -10.94 6.95 13.39
CA ALA A 245 -12.00 7.09 12.40
C ALA A 245 -11.91 6.04 11.29
N LEU A 246 -10.69 5.73 10.83
CA LEU A 246 -10.45 4.65 9.85
C LEU A 246 -10.82 3.28 10.42
N GLU A 247 -10.56 3.04 11.70
CA GLU A 247 -10.96 1.82 12.39
C GLU A 247 -12.47 1.62 12.32
N LYS A 248 -13.24 2.65 12.68
CA LYS A 248 -14.71 2.63 12.62
C LYS A 248 -15.21 2.35 11.19
N VAL A 249 -14.66 3.04 10.17
CA VAL A 249 -15.09 2.86 8.78
C VAL A 249 -14.72 1.49 8.24
N ILE A 250 -13.47 1.06 8.42
CA ILE A 250 -12.95 -0.16 7.80
C ILE A 250 -13.46 -1.42 8.50
N TYR A 251 -13.40 -1.47 9.84
CA TYR A 251 -13.65 -2.70 10.58
C TYR A 251 -15.06 -2.78 11.14
N GLU A 252 -15.67 -1.64 11.50
CA GLU A 252 -17.00 -1.59 12.09
C GLU A 252 -18.09 -1.23 11.07
N GLY A 253 -17.73 -0.69 9.90
CA GLY A 253 -18.67 -0.32 8.84
C GLY A 253 -19.46 0.97 9.11
N ALA A 254 -18.89 1.87 9.93
CA ALA A 254 -19.46 3.19 10.18
C ALA A 254 -19.39 4.08 8.93
N GLY A 255 -20.34 5.01 8.79
CA GLY A 255 -20.27 6.05 7.78
C GLY A 255 -19.20 7.09 8.08
N ALA A 256 -18.74 7.80 7.04
CA ALA A 256 -17.64 8.78 7.17
C ALA A 256 -17.93 9.91 8.16
N GLU A 257 -19.17 10.43 8.19
CA GLU A 257 -19.57 11.47 9.14
C GLU A 257 -19.62 10.91 10.58
N GLU A 258 -20.20 9.72 10.77
CA GLU A 258 -20.29 9.06 12.06
C GLU A 258 -18.92 8.74 12.66
N ALA A 259 -17.97 8.37 11.82
CA ALA A 259 -16.61 8.01 12.24
C ALA A 259 -15.83 9.20 12.82
N LEU A 260 -16.18 10.44 12.45
CA LEU A 260 -15.54 11.67 12.95
C LEU A 260 -16.09 12.17 14.29
N ASP A 261 -17.27 11.71 14.68
CA ASP A 261 -17.92 12.03 15.97
C ASP A 261 -17.35 11.14 17.11
#